data_1225a41359603bdf34a82ad868eab671
#
_entry.id   1225a41359603bdf34a82ad868eab671
#
_cell.length_a   1.000
_cell.length_b   1.000
_cell.length_c   1.000
_cell.angle_alpha   90.00
_cell.angle_beta   90.00
_cell.angle_gamma   90.00
#
_symmetry.space_group_name_H-M   'P 1'
#
loop_
_entity.id
_entity.type
_entity.pdbx_description
1 polymer ?
#
loop_
_entity_poly.entity_id
_entity_poly.type
_entity_poly.pdbx_seq_one_letter_code
_entity_poly.pdbx_strand_id
1 'polypeptide(L)'
;VHMIAPNPGDKSSLCAVVYGMDLLSHENGSAHMLDLLKGEWVNILPAHNVTSVSWSARGKQLVLGVKTGEIIQFTPEGDVKAVLPPPESDRPLYVEDVQWLENHVFLVTYNTCSSTPEPEPIHENEVYVLYRDAKSNSLTFAAFPYDVSPPFGDRTRWGYRYTCMLRDWSPMKHFVFMTCSASTDVGVLGFKDGWKALVLEETSRPVLPFLSGDDFCDSSPMALALDLTAEDPVPDPNAAEKGEDPSATL
;
A
#
# COMPACT_ATOMS: atom_id res chain seq x y z
N VAL A 1 -7.36 -8.13 13.41
CA VAL A 1 -7.33 -7.99 11.93
C VAL A 1 -6.36 -6.87 11.61
N HIS A 2 -5.41 -7.16 10.73
CA HIS A 2 -4.42 -6.17 10.30
C HIS A 2 -4.83 -5.54 8.95
N MET A 3 -5.21 -6.37 7.98
CA MET A 3 -5.59 -5.90 6.64
C MET A 3 -6.78 -6.67 6.10
N ILE A 4 -7.64 -5.99 5.36
CA ILE A 4 -8.78 -6.57 4.65
C ILE A 4 -8.67 -6.16 3.18
N ALA A 5 -8.63 -7.12 2.28
CA ALA A 5 -8.49 -6.91 0.85
C ALA A 5 -9.62 -7.65 0.09
N PRO A 6 -10.70 -6.94 -0.29
CA PRO A 6 -11.74 -7.52 -1.14
C PRO A 6 -11.18 -7.91 -2.50
N ASN A 7 -11.68 -9.01 -3.05
CA ASN A 7 -11.32 -9.45 -4.40
C ASN A 7 -11.89 -8.45 -5.43
N PRO A 8 -11.06 -7.87 -6.30
CA PRO A 8 -11.51 -6.89 -7.29
C PRO A 8 -12.22 -7.49 -8.52
N GLY A 9 -12.36 -8.80 -8.59
CA GLY A 9 -13.03 -9.47 -9.70
C GLY A 9 -14.54 -9.35 -9.62
N ASP A 10 -15.20 -9.08 -10.74
CA ASP A 10 -16.63 -8.75 -10.86
C ASP A 10 -17.62 -9.77 -10.27
N LYS A 11 -17.17 -10.98 -10.02
CA LYS A 11 -18.04 -12.09 -9.57
C LYS A 11 -17.56 -12.76 -8.29
N SER A 12 -16.57 -12.19 -7.63
CA SER A 12 -16.01 -12.83 -6.45
C SER A 12 -16.56 -12.21 -5.17
N SER A 13 -17.11 -13.06 -4.31
CA SER A 13 -17.44 -12.71 -2.94
C SER A 13 -16.25 -12.88 -1.99
N LEU A 14 -15.09 -13.27 -2.49
CA LEU A 14 -13.94 -13.57 -1.67
C LEU A 14 -13.25 -12.30 -1.17
N CYS A 15 -12.78 -12.37 0.05
CA CYS A 15 -11.96 -11.35 0.68
C CYS A 15 -10.75 -12.00 1.33
N ALA A 16 -9.56 -11.46 1.09
CA ALA A 16 -8.37 -11.87 1.83
C ALA A 16 -8.24 -11.02 3.11
N VAL A 17 -8.00 -11.69 4.22
CA VAL A 17 -7.88 -11.06 5.54
C VAL A 17 -6.54 -11.45 6.14
N VAL A 18 -5.70 -10.49 6.46
CA VAL A 18 -4.48 -10.70 7.25
C VAL A 18 -4.84 -10.56 8.73
N TYR A 19 -4.54 -11.59 9.49
CA TYR A 19 -4.95 -11.73 10.88
C TYR A 19 -3.80 -12.20 11.78
N GLY A 20 -3.83 -11.80 13.05
CA GLY A 20 -2.96 -12.32 14.09
C GLY A 20 -1.53 -11.76 14.11
N MET A 21 -1.18 -10.88 13.19
CA MET A 21 0.15 -10.29 13.16
C MET A 21 0.41 -9.49 14.45
N ASP A 22 1.53 -9.76 15.10
CA ASP A 22 2.08 -8.92 16.14
C ASP A 22 2.69 -7.66 15.54
N LEU A 23 2.24 -6.51 16.02
CA LEU A 23 2.54 -5.23 15.40
C LEU A 23 3.98 -4.74 15.63
N LEU A 24 4.67 -5.28 16.63
CA LEU A 24 6.06 -4.90 16.95
C LEU A 24 7.05 -5.87 16.31
N SER A 25 6.76 -7.16 16.37
CA SER A 25 7.67 -8.20 15.86
C SER A 25 7.39 -8.61 14.41
N HIS A 26 6.23 -8.25 13.84
CA HIS A 26 5.71 -8.69 12.54
C HIS A 26 5.61 -10.23 12.43
N GLU A 27 5.44 -10.90 13.56
CA GLU A 27 5.27 -12.35 13.65
C GLU A 27 3.80 -12.74 13.72
N ASN A 28 3.54 -14.04 13.57
CA ASN A 28 2.23 -14.67 13.71
C ASN A 28 1.16 -14.22 12.70
N GLY A 29 1.50 -13.37 11.74
CA GLY A 29 0.57 -12.98 10.69
C GLY A 29 0.19 -14.18 9.82
N SER A 30 -1.10 -14.34 9.55
CA SER A 30 -1.65 -15.36 8.66
C SER A 30 -2.67 -14.75 7.72
N ALA A 31 -2.79 -15.29 6.50
CA ALA A 31 -3.76 -14.85 5.51
C ALA A 31 -4.90 -15.84 5.39
N HIS A 32 -6.11 -15.36 5.54
CA HIS A 32 -7.34 -16.14 5.51
C HIS A 32 -8.23 -15.66 4.37
N MET A 33 -8.91 -16.61 3.72
CA MET A 33 -9.93 -16.32 2.71
C MET A 33 -11.32 -16.37 3.34
N LEU A 34 -12.07 -15.27 3.19
CA LEU A 34 -13.45 -15.13 3.68
C LEU A 34 -14.40 -15.02 2.49
N ASP A 35 -15.48 -15.79 2.46
CA ASP A 35 -16.59 -15.59 1.54
C ASP A 35 -17.59 -14.61 2.18
N LEU A 36 -17.64 -13.41 1.63
CA LEU A 36 -18.47 -12.31 2.16
C LEU A 36 -19.98 -12.59 2.03
N LEU A 37 -20.42 -13.37 1.01
CA LEU A 37 -21.83 -13.70 0.83
C LEU A 37 -22.29 -14.76 1.81
N LYS A 38 -21.43 -15.71 2.14
CA LYS A 38 -21.74 -16.77 3.10
C LYS A 38 -21.40 -16.40 4.53
N GLY A 39 -20.49 -15.44 4.73
CA GLY A 39 -19.94 -15.10 6.05
C GLY A 39 -19.05 -16.22 6.62
N GLU A 40 -18.45 -17.03 5.77
CA GLU A 40 -17.68 -18.22 6.17
C GLU A 40 -16.21 -18.11 5.75
N TRP A 41 -15.33 -18.61 6.62
CA TRP A 41 -13.92 -18.81 6.27
C TRP A 41 -13.81 -19.98 5.29
N VAL A 42 -13.20 -19.71 4.14
CA VAL A 42 -13.06 -20.69 3.06
C VAL A 42 -11.74 -21.46 3.19
N ASN A 43 -10.67 -20.73 3.44
CA ASN A 43 -9.32 -21.27 3.39
C ASN A 43 -8.35 -20.43 4.22
N ILE A 44 -7.24 -21.04 4.63
CA ILE A 44 -6.07 -20.38 5.20
C ILE A 44 -4.92 -20.61 4.22
N LEU A 45 -4.31 -19.52 3.75
CA LEU A 45 -3.18 -19.63 2.82
C LEU A 45 -1.93 -20.15 3.56
N PRO A 46 -1.17 -21.06 2.96
CA PRO A 46 -0.03 -21.70 3.62
C PRO A 46 1.21 -20.78 3.63
N ALA A 47 1.10 -19.62 4.29
CA ALA A 47 2.18 -18.68 4.51
C ALA A 47 2.24 -18.27 5.99
N HIS A 48 3.43 -18.00 6.49
CA HIS A 48 3.68 -17.60 7.86
C HIS A 48 4.24 -16.18 7.92
N ASN A 49 3.96 -15.50 9.04
CA ASN A 49 4.42 -14.13 9.29
C ASN A 49 4.04 -13.17 8.15
N VAL A 50 2.78 -13.30 7.71
CA VAL A 50 2.20 -12.47 6.65
C VAL A 50 2.03 -11.04 7.16
N THR A 51 2.53 -10.07 6.40
CA THR A 51 2.50 -8.66 6.73
C THR A 51 1.57 -7.86 5.83
N SER A 52 1.37 -8.31 4.59
CA SER A 52 0.55 -7.58 3.61
C SER A 52 -0.05 -8.51 2.56
N VAL A 53 -1.08 -8.02 1.86
CA VAL A 53 -1.77 -8.77 0.81
C VAL A 53 -2.24 -7.83 -0.31
N SER A 54 -2.13 -8.29 -1.56
CA SER A 54 -2.70 -7.59 -2.71
C SER A 54 -3.22 -8.55 -3.77
N TRP A 55 -4.35 -8.20 -4.37
CA TRP A 55 -4.95 -8.95 -5.46
C TRP A 55 -4.44 -8.53 -6.82
N SER A 56 -4.36 -9.49 -7.74
CA SER A 56 -4.27 -9.19 -9.17
C SER A 56 -5.52 -8.44 -9.63
N ALA A 57 -5.41 -7.60 -10.66
CA ALA A 57 -6.51 -6.73 -11.13
C ALA A 57 -7.82 -7.47 -11.45
N ARG A 58 -7.75 -8.75 -11.83
CA ARG A 58 -8.92 -9.59 -12.12
C ARG A 58 -9.31 -10.52 -10.97
N GLY A 59 -8.68 -10.39 -9.80
CA GLY A 59 -8.98 -11.22 -8.64
C GLY A 59 -8.67 -12.72 -8.79
N LYS A 60 -7.90 -13.12 -9.82
CA LYS A 60 -7.59 -14.54 -10.05
C LYS A 60 -6.46 -15.07 -9.18
N GLN A 61 -5.61 -14.21 -8.71
CA GLN A 61 -4.46 -14.51 -7.87
C GLN A 61 -4.24 -13.38 -6.89
N LEU A 62 -3.47 -13.65 -5.85
CA LEU A 62 -3.04 -12.66 -4.86
C LEU A 62 -1.58 -12.88 -4.52
N VAL A 63 -0.96 -11.85 -3.97
CA VAL A 63 0.39 -11.93 -3.39
C VAL A 63 0.31 -11.59 -1.92
N LEU A 64 1.15 -12.27 -1.14
CA LEU A 64 1.39 -12.00 0.27
C LEU A 64 2.82 -11.50 0.44
N GLY A 65 2.99 -10.39 1.14
CA GLY A 65 4.27 -9.99 1.70
C GLY A 65 4.47 -10.68 3.04
N VAL A 66 5.70 -11.07 3.34
CA VAL A 66 6.04 -11.75 4.59
C VAL A 66 7.25 -11.11 5.29
N LYS A 67 7.42 -11.42 6.58
CA LYS A 67 8.51 -10.90 7.42
C LYS A 67 9.91 -11.24 6.90
N THR A 68 10.07 -12.33 6.16
CA THR A 68 11.37 -12.70 5.55
C THR A 68 11.75 -11.88 4.33
N GLY A 69 10.89 -10.92 3.92
CA GLY A 69 11.08 -10.08 2.74
C GLY A 69 10.62 -10.72 1.44
N GLU A 70 10.17 -11.95 1.46
CA GLU A 70 9.66 -12.62 0.29
C GLU A 70 8.25 -12.16 -0.06
N ILE A 71 7.92 -12.23 -1.35
CA ILE A 71 6.55 -12.07 -1.85
C ILE A 71 6.10 -13.41 -2.40
N ILE A 72 5.00 -13.94 -1.87
CA ILE A 72 4.49 -15.25 -2.24
C ILE A 72 3.20 -15.10 -3.02
N GLN A 73 3.17 -15.60 -4.23
CA GLN A 73 2.02 -15.56 -5.13
C GLN A 73 1.18 -16.81 -4.98
N PHE A 74 -0.14 -16.63 -4.79
CA PHE A 74 -1.11 -17.70 -4.58
C PHE A 74 -2.30 -17.64 -5.55
N THR A 75 -2.97 -18.79 -5.73
CA THR A 75 -4.38 -18.80 -6.10
C THR A 75 -5.24 -18.61 -4.85
N PRO A 76 -6.52 -18.21 -4.96
CA PRO A 76 -7.43 -18.15 -3.81
C PRO A 76 -7.61 -19.49 -3.09
N GLU A 77 -7.41 -20.60 -3.80
CA GLU A 77 -7.50 -21.96 -3.27
C GLU A 77 -6.28 -22.37 -2.43
N GLY A 78 -5.19 -21.57 -2.48
CA GLY A 78 -3.98 -21.78 -1.68
C GLY A 78 -2.82 -22.41 -2.44
N ASP A 79 -2.92 -22.57 -3.75
CA ASP A 79 -1.79 -23.06 -4.57
C ASP A 79 -0.73 -21.99 -4.70
N VAL A 80 0.50 -22.28 -4.33
CA VAL A 80 1.66 -21.41 -4.55
C VAL A 80 2.01 -21.38 -6.04
N LYS A 81 2.09 -20.20 -6.61
CA LYS A 81 2.46 -19.97 -8.02
C LYS A 81 3.89 -19.47 -8.17
N ALA A 82 4.37 -18.68 -7.23
CA ALA A 82 5.75 -18.19 -7.22
C ALA A 82 6.14 -17.73 -5.81
N VAL A 83 7.44 -17.77 -5.56
CA VAL A 83 8.08 -17.11 -4.43
C VAL A 83 9.13 -16.17 -5.00
N LEU A 84 9.02 -14.87 -4.69
CA LEU A 84 9.91 -13.83 -5.15
C LEU A 84 10.77 -13.39 -3.96
N PRO A 85 12.10 -13.54 -4.04
CA PRO A 85 12.99 -13.12 -2.97
C PRO A 85 13.06 -11.60 -2.85
N PRO A 86 13.49 -11.06 -1.70
CA PRO A 86 13.78 -9.64 -1.53
C PRO A 86 14.96 -9.20 -2.42
N PRO A 87 15.17 -7.88 -2.59
CA PRO A 87 16.41 -7.35 -3.18
C PRO A 87 17.62 -7.70 -2.31
N GLU A 88 18.82 -7.67 -2.92
CA GLU A 88 20.06 -7.77 -2.15
C GLU A 88 20.17 -6.59 -1.18
N SER A 89 20.41 -6.88 0.10
CA SER A 89 20.54 -5.89 1.16
C SER A 89 21.48 -6.38 2.24
N ASP A 90 22.24 -5.46 2.84
CA ASP A 90 23.11 -5.75 3.99
C ASP A 90 22.33 -5.96 5.29
N ARG A 91 21.05 -5.63 5.31
CA ARG A 91 20.15 -5.75 6.45
C ARG A 91 18.96 -6.66 6.14
N PRO A 92 18.43 -7.38 7.13
CA PRO A 92 17.19 -8.13 6.95
C PRO A 92 16.05 -7.19 6.59
N LEU A 93 15.39 -7.45 5.48
CA LEU A 93 14.21 -6.72 5.02
C LEU A 93 12.94 -7.53 5.32
N TYR A 94 11.86 -6.84 5.67
CA TYR A 94 10.52 -7.41 5.63
C TYR A 94 9.64 -6.63 4.66
N VAL A 95 8.63 -7.26 4.11
CA VAL A 95 7.64 -6.59 3.27
C VAL A 95 6.67 -5.85 4.17
N GLU A 96 6.69 -4.52 4.17
CA GLU A 96 5.72 -3.71 4.88
C GLU A 96 4.39 -3.61 4.11
N ASP A 97 4.49 -3.36 2.79
CA ASP A 97 3.34 -3.32 1.90
C ASP A 97 3.69 -3.87 0.52
N VAL A 98 2.72 -4.52 -0.13
CA VAL A 98 2.82 -4.97 -1.50
C VAL A 98 1.56 -4.63 -2.28
N GLN A 99 1.72 -4.04 -3.47
CA GLN A 99 0.63 -3.75 -4.39
C GLN A 99 0.87 -4.43 -5.74
N TRP A 100 -0.10 -5.23 -6.17
CA TRP A 100 -0.08 -5.86 -7.49
C TRP A 100 -0.48 -4.83 -8.56
N LEU A 101 0.48 -4.26 -9.26
CA LEU A 101 0.24 -3.22 -10.26
C LEU A 101 -0.29 -3.80 -11.58
N GLU A 102 0.49 -4.68 -12.19
CA GLU A 102 0.20 -5.35 -13.46
C GLU A 102 0.66 -6.81 -13.43
N ASN A 103 0.41 -7.54 -14.51
CA ASN A 103 1.00 -8.87 -14.65
C ASN A 103 2.52 -8.78 -14.52
N HIS A 104 3.06 -9.50 -13.53
CA HIS A 104 4.49 -9.54 -13.24
C HIS A 104 5.12 -8.21 -12.77
N VAL A 105 4.31 -7.22 -12.35
CA VAL A 105 4.79 -5.93 -11.83
C VAL A 105 4.16 -5.66 -10.47
N PHE A 106 5.00 -5.39 -9.48
CA PHE A 106 4.58 -5.15 -8.10
C PHE A 106 5.24 -3.87 -7.58
N LEU A 107 4.49 -3.08 -6.82
CA LEU A 107 5.06 -2.05 -5.96
C LEU A 107 5.26 -2.66 -4.59
N VAL A 108 6.46 -2.54 -4.04
CA VAL A 108 6.80 -3.15 -2.76
C VAL A 108 7.49 -2.13 -1.89
N THR A 109 7.00 -1.97 -0.68
CA THR A 109 7.68 -1.22 0.38
C THR A 109 8.35 -2.23 1.30
N TYR A 110 9.65 -2.17 1.36
CA TYR A 110 10.46 -2.90 2.32
C TYR A 110 10.83 -2.01 3.49
N ASN A 111 10.94 -2.61 4.64
CA ASN A 111 11.47 -1.94 5.82
C ASN A 111 12.55 -2.82 6.46
N THR A 112 13.49 -2.19 7.14
CA THR A 112 14.55 -2.91 7.85
C THR A 112 14.04 -3.40 9.20
N CYS A 113 14.25 -4.68 9.49
CA CYS A 113 14.11 -5.18 10.85
C CYS A 113 15.36 -4.80 11.66
N SER A 114 15.26 -3.85 12.57
CA SER A 114 16.31 -3.68 13.57
C SER A 114 16.30 -4.88 14.50
N SER A 115 17.39 -5.64 14.53
CA SER A 115 17.56 -6.76 15.44
C SER A 115 18.06 -6.33 16.84
N THR A 116 18.35 -5.05 17.00
CA THR A 116 18.78 -4.47 18.29
C THR A 116 17.60 -3.72 18.90
N PRO A 117 17.36 -3.86 20.22
CA PRO A 117 16.43 -3.00 20.93
C PRO A 117 17.07 -1.61 21.08
N GLU A 118 17.16 -0.89 20.01
CA GLU A 118 17.48 0.53 20.02
C GLU A 118 16.32 1.26 20.69
N PRO A 119 16.57 2.30 21.48
CA PRO A 119 15.52 3.07 22.14
C PRO A 119 14.59 3.77 21.11
N GLU A 120 15.00 3.86 19.86
CA GLU A 120 14.19 4.37 18.73
C GLU A 120 14.44 3.49 17.50
N PRO A 121 13.47 2.67 17.07
CA PRO A 121 13.61 1.90 15.85
C PRO A 121 13.69 2.88 14.67
N ILE A 122 14.83 2.87 13.97
CA ILE A 122 15.01 3.61 12.73
C ILE A 122 14.27 2.83 11.65
N HIS A 123 13.12 3.34 11.22
CA HIS A 123 12.37 2.80 10.10
C HIS A 123 12.94 3.39 8.80
N GLU A 124 13.80 2.66 8.14
CA GLU A 124 14.28 2.99 6.81
C GLU A 124 13.41 2.23 5.79
N ASN A 125 12.49 2.94 5.17
CA ASN A 125 11.63 2.36 4.14
C ASN A 125 12.27 2.50 2.78
N GLU A 126 12.29 1.40 2.03
CA GLU A 126 12.74 1.33 0.67
C GLU A 126 11.58 0.92 -0.23
N VAL A 127 11.24 1.77 -1.20
CA VAL A 127 10.14 1.53 -2.14
C VAL A 127 10.70 1.12 -3.49
N TYR A 128 10.24 -0.02 -3.99
CA TYR A 128 10.65 -0.58 -5.27
C TYR A 128 9.46 -0.84 -6.19
N VAL A 129 9.69 -0.65 -7.48
CA VAL A 129 8.90 -1.36 -8.48
C VAL A 129 9.65 -2.63 -8.87
N LEU A 130 9.07 -3.77 -8.57
CA LEU A 130 9.58 -5.08 -8.89
C LEU A 130 9.01 -5.56 -10.21
N TYR A 131 9.87 -5.85 -11.16
CA TYR A 131 9.54 -6.45 -12.45
C TYR A 131 10.01 -7.89 -12.47
N ARG A 132 9.12 -8.80 -12.88
CA ARG A 132 9.45 -10.20 -13.13
C ARG A 132 9.36 -10.49 -14.62
N ASP A 133 10.43 -10.93 -15.23
CA ASP A 133 10.41 -11.39 -16.62
C ASP A 133 9.61 -12.70 -16.73
N ALA A 134 8.60 -12.71 -17.61
CA ALA A 134 7.69 -13.84 -17.76
C ALA A 134 8.35 -15.10 -18.34
N LYS A 135 9.49 -14.98 -19.01
CA LYS A 135 10.20 -16.10 -19.67
C LYS A 135 11.33 -16.65 -18.82
N SER A 136 12.18 -15.76 -18.32
CA SER A 136 13.37 -16.13 -17.53
C SER A 136 13.08 -16.23 -16.03
N ASN A 137 11.95 -15.69 -15.56
CA ASN A 137 11.65 -15.46 -14.14
C ASN A 137 12.67 -14.57 -13.42
N SER A 138 13.55 -13.88 -14.15
CA SER A 138 14.49 -12.94 -13.55
C SER A 138 13.74 -11.75 -12.95
N LEU A 139 14.26 -11.24 -11.84
CA LEU A 139 13.70 -10.09 -11.13
C LEU A 139 14.54 -8.86 -11.35
N THR A 140 13.89 -7.72 -11.53
CA THR A 140 14.53 -6.41 -11.59
C THR A 140 13.84 -5.50 -10.58
N PHE A 141 14.63 -4.93 -9.69
CA PHE A 141 14.16 -3.98 -8.67
C PHE A 141 14.54 -2.57 -9.11
N ALA A 142 13.54 -1.72 -9.33
CA ALA A 142 13.71 -0.30 -9.61
C ALA A 142 13.38 0.48 -8.33
N ALA A 143 14.41 0.95 -7.63
CA ALA A 143 14.25 1.71 -6.40
C ALA A 143 13.76 3.14 -6.68
N PHE A 144 12.89 3.64 -5.82
CA PHE A 144 12.67 5.07 -5.72
C PHE A 144 13.79 5.72 -4.88
N PRO A 145 14.24 6.92 -5.27
CA PRO A 145 15.37 7.56 -4.60
C PRO A 145 15.02 8.09 -3.19
N TYR A 146 13.77 8.06 -2.82
CA TYR A 146 13.26 8.53 -1.52
C TYR A 146 11.94 7.86 -1.17
N ASP A 147 11.62 7.86 0.11
CA ASP A 147 10.31 7.43 0.59
C ASP A 147 9.23 8.43 0.15
N VAL A 148 8.18 7.93 -0.48
CA VAL A 148 7.07 8.76 -1.01
C VAL A 148 6.17 9.28 0.11
N SER A 149 6.13 8.61 1.24
CA SER A 149 5.37 8.99 2.43
C SER A 149 6.21 8.69 3.68
N PRO A 150 7.28 9.49 3.91
CA PRO A 150 8.18 9.26 5.03
C PRO A 150 7.44 9.49 6.36
N PRO A 151 7.76 8.72 7.41
CA PRO A 151 7.32 9.04 8.75
C PRO A 151 7.85 10.42 9.16
N PHE A 152 6.99 11.21 9.79
CA PHE A 152 7.32 12.56 10.24
C PHE A 152 6.96 12.75 11.72
N GLY A 153 7.70 13.58 12.44
CA GLY A 153 7.42 13.93 13.83
C GLY A 153 7.92 12.93 14.86
N ASP A 154 7.24 12.87 16.00
CA ASP A 154 7.59 11.98 17.11
C ASP A 154 7.44 10.50 16.71
N ARG A 155 8.56 9.79 16.65
CA ARG A 155 8.64 8.40 16.19
C ARG A 155 8.15 7.36 17.21
N THR A 156 7.43 7.76 18.22
CA THR A 156 6.86 6.86 19.22
C THR A 156 5.77 5.96 18.64
N ARG A 157 5.29 6.25 17.42
CA ARG A 157 4.30 5.47 16.70
C ARG A 157 4.96 4.62 15.64
N TRP A 158 4.52 3.38 15.52
CA TRP A 158 4.85 2.52 14.40
C TRP A 158 4.24 3.09 13.10
N GLY A 159 5.06 3.21 12.06
CA GLY A 159 4.63 3.79 10.79
C GLY A 159 3.93 2.77 9.89
N TYR A 160 2.66 2.42 10.17
CA TYR A 160 1.87 1.60 9.24
C TYR A 160 1.67 2.31 7.92
N ARG A 161 1.80 1.56 6.83
CA ARG A 161 1.52 2.03 5.48
C ARG A 161 0.10 1.67 5.07
N TYR A 162 -0.54 2.66 4.47
CA TYR A 162 -1.82 2.50 3.81
C TYR A 162 -1.66 2.90 2.36
N THR A 163 -2.06 2.01 1.47
CA THR A 163 -1.89 2.20 0.03
C THR A 163 -3.18 1.87 -0.68
N CYS A 164 -3.58 2.73 -1.60
CA CYS A 164 -4.67 2.43 -2.52
C CYS A 164 -4.27 2.83 -3.94
N MET A 165 -4.90 2.19 -4.93
CA MET A 165 -4.53 2.34 -6.32
C MET A 165 -5.73 2.62 -7.20
N LEU A 166 -5.60 3.66 -8.04
CA LEU A 166 -6.50 3.96 -9.12
C LEU A 166 -5.86 3.54 -10.44
N ARG A 167 -6.57 2.72 -11.21
CA ARG A 167 -6.11 2.19 -12.50
C ARG A 167 -6.81 2.87 -13.65
N ASP A 168 -6.10 2.98 -14.78
CA ASP A 168 -6.64 3.44 -16.08
C ASP A 168 -7.34 4.82 -16.00
N TRP A 169 -6.77 5.73 -15.24
CA TRP A 169 -7.24 7.11 -15.11
C TRP A 169 -6.42 8.05 -15.99
N SER A 170 -6.94 8.37 -17.18
CA SER A 170 -6.26 9.24 -18.15
C SER A 170 -5.87 10.59 -17.53
N PRO A 171 -4.65 11.12 -17.78
CA PRO A 171 -3.61 10.60 -18.69
C PRO A 171 -2.65 9.58 -18.08
N MET A 172 -2.85 9.17 -16.83
CA MET A 172 -2.03 8.19 -16.15
C MET A 172 -2.63 6.79 -16.30
N LYS A 173 -1.78 5.78 -16.42
CA LYS A 173 -2.18 4.39 -16.38
C LYS A 173 -2.45 3.90 -14.96
N HIS A 174 -1.65 4.38 -14.02
CA HIS A 174 -1.82 4.09 -12.60
C HIS A 174 -1.54 5.33 -11.76
N PHE A 175 -2.36 5.51 -10.71
CA PHE A 175 -2.05 6.33 -9.55
C PHE A 175 -1.99 5.43 -8.32
N VAL A 176 -0.98 5.59 -7.52
CA VAL A 176 -0.86 4.94 -6.21
C VAL A 176 -0.78 6.03 -5.16
N PHE A 177 -1.76 6.05 -4.28
CA PHE A 177 -1.80 6.91 -3.11
C PHE A 177 -1.22 6.16 -1.93
N MET A 178 -0.30 6.77 -1.22
CA MET A 178 0.39 6.17 -0.09
C MET A 178 0.40 7.14 1.08
N THR A 179 0.17 6.63 2.26
CA THR A 179 0.33 7.39 3.49
C THR A 179 0.87 6.47 4.59
N CYS A 180 1.36 7.08 5.66
CA CYS A 180 1.91 6.38 6.81
C CYS A 180 1.20 6.87 8.07
N SER A 181 0.90 5.99 9.01
CA SER A 181 0.28 6.36 10.30
C SER A 181 1.12 7.34 11.14
N ALA A 182 2.38 7.55 10.77
CA ALA A 182 3.28 8.53 11.34
C ALA A 182 3.55 9.72 10.41
N SER A 183 2.74 9.91 9.35
CA SER A 183 2.83 11.04 8.40
C SER A 183 1.56 11.85 8.42
N THR A 184 1.65 13.13 8.13
CA THR A 184 0.50 14.02 7.91
C THR A 184 0.12 14.14 6.44
N ASP A 185 0.96 13.63 5.54
CA ASP A 185 0.84 13.80 4.10
C ASP A 185 0.37 12.51 3.41
N VAL A 186 -0.28 12.68 2.26
CA VAL A 186 -0.55 11.61 1.31
C VAL A 186 0.36 11.78 0.12
N GLY A 187 1.28 10.83 -0.07
CA GLY A 187 2.16 10.77 -1.23
C GLY A 187 1.46 10.15 -2.43
N VAL A 188 1.85 10.54 -3.63
CA VAL A 188 1.27 10.02 -4.88
C VAL A 188 2.36 9.56 -5.83
N LEU A 189 2.24 8.34 -6.33
CA LEU A 189 3.01 7.82 -7.45
C LEU A 189 2.13 7.76 -8.69
N GLY A 190 2.66 8.19 -9.82
CA GLY A 190 1.99 8.08 -11.11
C GLY A 190 2.80 7.27 -12.11
N PHE A 191 2.12 6.54 -12.97
CA PHE A 191 2.70 5.83 -14.11
C PHE A 191 2.06 6.30 -15.42
N LYS A 192 2.86 6.88 -16.30
CA LYS A 192 2.49 7.19 -17.68
C LYS A 192 3.49 6.54 -18.65
N ASP A 193 4.71 7.06 -18.70
CA ASP A 193 5.82 6.55 -19.49
C ASP A 193 6.94 5.98 -18.59
N GLY A 194 6.69 5.87 -17.30
CA GLY A 194 7.55 5.41 -16.23
C GLY A 194 6.96 5.83 -14.89
N TRP A 195 7.43 5.21 -13.81
CA TRP A 195 7.02 5.54 -12.45
C TRP A 195 7.68 6.85 -11.99
N LYS A 196 6.87 7.74 -11.46
CA LYS A 196 7.32 9.03 -10.88
C LYS A 196 6.54 9.34 -9.63
N ALA A 197 7.22 9.86 -8.61
CA ALA A 197 6.53 10.54 -7.53
C ALA A 197 5.98 11.87 -8.07
N LEU A 198 4.70 12.10 -7.78
CA LEU A 198 4.02 13.33 -8.15
C LEU A 198 4.10 14.27 -6.95
N VAL A 199 5.04 15.20 -7.02
CA VAL A 199 5.17 16.25 -6.00
C VAL A 199 4.16 17.35 -6.33
N LEU A 200 3.09 17.42 -5.55
CA LEU A 200 2.11 18.50 -5.66
C LEU A 200 2.65 19.77 -4.99
N GLU A 201 2.22 20.91 -5.49
CA GLU A 201 2.45 22.20 -4.82
C GLU A 201 1.86 22.15 -3.40
N GLU A 202 2.46 22.88 -2.47
CA GLU A 202 2.09 22.86 -1.05
C GLU A 202 0.59 23.15 -0.84
N THR A 203 0.04 24.08 -1.61
CA THR A 203 -1.38 24.47 -1.56
C THR A 203 -2.34 23.41 -2.11
N SER A 204 -1.85 22.49 -2.92
CA SER A 204 -2.64 21.42 -3.57
C SER A 204 -2.35 20.04 -2.99
N ARG A 205 -1.46 19.96 -2.02
CA ARG A 205 -1.06 18.71 -1.38
C ARG A 205 -2.12 18.28 -0.36
N PRO A 206 -2.63 17.06 -0.43
CA PRO A 206 -3.56 16.56 0.57
C PRO A 206 -2.83 16.33 1.89
N VAL A 207 -3.06 17.22 2.83
CA VAL A 207 -2.49 17.18 4.18
C VAL A 207 -3.62 17.03 5.18
N LEU A 208 -3.41 16.19 6.19
CA LEU A 208 -4.36 16.04 7.28
C LEU A 208 -4.39 17.32 8.12
N PRO A 209 -5.57 17.77 8.56
CA PRO A 209 -5.69 18.99 9.34
C PRO A 209 -5.07 18.82 10.73
N PHE A 210 -4.48 19.89 11.25
CA PHE A 210 -4.12 19.96 12.66
C PHE A 210 -5.37 19.94 13.53
N LEU A 211 -5.31 19.22 14.64
CA LEU A 211 -6.32 19.33 15.67
C LEU A 211 -6.08 20.66 16.43
N SER A 212 -7.06 21.55 16.35
CA SER A 212 -7.01 22.81 17.09
C SER A 212 -7.34 22.56 18.57
N GLY A 213 -6.43 22.91 19.45
CA GLY A 213 -6.56 22.85 20.90
C GLY A 213 -5.42 23.62 21.55
N ASP A 214 -5.34 23.63 22.87
CA ASP A 214 -4.23 24.26 23.59
C ASP A 214 -2.88 23.57 23.31
N ASP A 215 -2.93 22.30 22.88
CA ASP A 215 -1.80 21.56 22.36
C ASP A 215 -2.00 21.32 20.85
N PHE A 216 -1.13 21.89 20.03
CA PHE A 216 -1.09 21.62 18.59
C PHE A 216 -0.65 20.16 18.38
N CYS A 217 -1.60 19.31 18.01
CA CYS A 217 -1.33 17.90 17.72
C CYS A 217 -1.48 17.62 16.23
N ASP A 218 -0.51 16.94 15.66
CA ASP A 218 -0.61 16.39 14.31
C ASP A 218 -1.67 15.28 14.25
N SER A 219 -2.51 15.31 13.21
CA SER A 219 -3.37 14.18 12.91
C SER A 219 -2.60 13.12 12.16
N SER A 220 -2.96 11.87 12.36
CA SER A 220 -2.34 10.73 11.67
C SER A 220 -3.40 9.90 10.96
N PRO A 221 -3.14 9.43 9.74
CA PRO A 221 -4.07 8.56 9.04
C PRO A 221 -4.19 7.20 9.74
N MET A 222 -5.39 6.66 9.76
CA MET A 222 -5.66 5.32 10.28
C MET A 222 -6.07 4.35 9.17
N ALA A 223 -6.39 4.86 7.99
CA ALA A 223 -6.74 4.12 6.79
C ALA A 223 -6.67 5.02 5.57
N LEU A 224 -6.63 4.42 4.39
CA LEU A 224 -6.74 5.10 3.10
C LEU A 224 -7.63 4.29 2.18
N ALA A 225 -8.64 4.94 1.59
CA ALA A 225 -9.53 4.33 0.61
C ALA A 225 -9.92 5.33 -0.46
N LEU A 226 -10.19 4.82 -1.66
CA LEU A 226 -10.75 5.60 -2.77
C LEU A 226 -12.24 5.33 -2.86
N ASP A 227 -13.04 6.37 -2.83
CA ASP A 227 -14.46 6.31 -3.16
C ASP A 227 -14.65 6.80 -4.60
N LEU A 228 -15.06 5.88 -5.48
CA LEU A 228 -15.34 6.15 -6.89
C LEU A 228 -16.85 6.17 -7.17
N THR A 229 -17.69 6.17 -6.13
CA THR A 229 -19.15 6.17 -6.26
C THR A 229 -19.76 7.56 -6.14
N ALA A 230 -18.97 8.57 -5.75
CA ALA A 230 -19.44 9.94 -5.69
C ALA A 230 -19.77 10.45 -7.08
N GLU A 231 -21.03 10.84 -7.29
CA GLU A 231 -21.53 11.42 -8.54
C GLU A 231 -21.68 12.95 -8.46
N ASP A 232 -21.54 13.49 -7.25
CA ASP A 232 -21.65 14.93 -7.03
C ASP A 232 -20.41 15.65 -7.59
N PRO A 233 -20.65 16.77 -8.30
CA PRO A 233 -19.56 17.58 -8.81
C PRO A 233 -18.65 18.08 -7.68
N VAL A 234 -17.34 17.93 -7.86
CA VAL A 234 -16.37 18.49 -6.91
C VAL A 234 -16.09 19.94 -7.29
N PRO A 235 -16.29 20.91 -6.39
CA PRO A 235 -15.93 22.30 -6.65
C PRO A 235 -14.43 22.44 -6.97
N ASP A 236 -14.10 23.23 -8.00
CA ASP A 236 -12.70 23.59 -8.23
C ASP A 236 -12.19 24.47 -7.08
N PRO A 237 -11.22 24.02 -6.27
CA PRO A 237 -10.71 24.83 -5.16
C PRO A 237 -10.04 26.14 -5.62
N ASN A 238 -9.65 26.23 -6.89
CA ASN A 238 -9.01 27.40 -7.48
C ASN A 238 -9.98 28.26 -8.29
N ALA A 239 -11.26 27.94 -8.33
CA ALA A 239 -12.27 28.69 -9.11
C ALA A 239 -12.31 30.18 -8.70
N ALA A 240 -12.23 30.45 -7.40
CA ALA A 240 -12.23 31.81 -6.87
C ALA A 240 -11.02 32.64 -7.33
N GLU A 241 -9.84 32.02 -7.46
CA GLU A 241 -8.62 32.68 -7.96
C GLU A 241 -8.69 32.96 -9.46
N LYS A 242 -9.40 32.11 -10.20
CA LYS A 242 -9.64 32.26 -11.64
C LYS A 242 -10.82 33.20 -11.95
N GLY A 243 -11.54 33.68 -10.93
CA GLY A 243 -12.76 34.46 -11.11
C GLY A 243 -13.95 33.66 -11.66
N GLU A 244 -13.90 32.34 -11.54
CA GLU A 244 -14.94 31.39 -11.95
C GLU A 244 -15.89 31.13 -10.79
N ASP A 245 -17.09 30.63 -11.11
CA ASP A 245 -18.05 30.21 -10.07
C ASP A 245 -17.51 29.02 -9.29
N PRO A 246 -17.37 29.10 -7.94
CA PRO A 246 -16.91 27.98 -7.13
C PRO A 246 -17.76 26.71 -7.23
N SER A 247 -18.98 26.81 -7.76
CA SER A 247 -19.85 25.67 -8.06
C SER A 247 -19.62 25.09 -9.47
N ALA A 248 -18.75 25.73 -10.28
CA ALA A 248 -18.34 25.15 -11.55
C ALA A 248 -17.51 23.89 -11.31
N THR A 249 -17.88 22.82 -11.96
CA THR A 249 -17.27 21.50 -11.84
C THR A 249 -16.06 21.36 -12.74
N LEU A 250 -15.03 20.68 -12.24
CA LEU A 250 -13.92 20.16 -13.03
C LEU A 250 -14.42 19.06 -13.99
#